data_f57ad7fc10e4bd286286a36ee383f36f
#
_entry.id   f57ad7fc10e4bd286286a36ee383f36f
#
_cell.length_a   1.000
_cell.length_b   1.000
_cell.length_c   1.000
_cell.angle_alpha   90.00
_cell.angle_beta   90.00
_cell.angle_gamma   90.00
#
_symmetry.space_group_name_H-M   'P 1'
#
loop_
_entity.id
_entity.type
_entity.pdbx_description
1 polymer ?
#
loop_
_entity_poly.entity_id
_entity_poly.type
_entity_poly.pdbx_seq_one_letter_code
_entity_poly.pdbx_strand_id
1 'polypeptide(L)'
;MFNSVQILGMALLGGLAAGELARRGLRLPRTTGYVVFGLLVGQSGLGWIAPYDIESNQLFIDLALGLILFELGHQVPPVAASEGLSRLRAGVLISLTTGSAIVLAILALDFSASSAVFAAALCLATSPAITIATCGDVGARGDKTDLLFTMVVINGCVAFVTATWSMPFLVEDAAISNLAGVWTATRGLAAAVVLGGSCSGLVLIGARLLGWRPEHQHLLILGSILLSVGTAIHLEISVLLPMLLFGCLTRALDRKQQVVAIRIARDARIFLVVTFVLAGAVLDVGVLMGHWLEALVLVIARAAGQVAGVLWNRHCLRLNTESAVYLSLGLQPMSSVALVLLANVQTLYAGLEPRLTGALLATILLMQLFGPLATQTAIKGFGEATRLPSLDPAVDQPAAKRSSCGADR
;
A
#
# COMPACT_ATOMS: atom_id res chain seq x y z
N MET A 1 -25.88 -0.16 17.96
CA MET A 1 -24.47 -0.54 17.73
C MET A 1 -24.45 -1.84 16.93
N PHE A 2 -23.78 -1.86 15.82
CA PHE A 2 -23.61 -3.08 15.02
C PHE A 2 -22.51 -3.95 15.64
N ASN A 3 -22.62 -5.27 15.50
CA ASN A 3 -21.53 -6.16 15.90
C ASN A 3 -20.46 -6.26 14.77
N SER A 4 -19.26 -6.76 15.10
CA SER A 4 -18.14 -6.85 14.13
C SER A 4 -18.53 -7.59 12.84
N VAL A 5 -19.35 -8.64 12.93
CA VAL A 5 -19.78 -9.41 11.74
C VAL A 5 -20.73 -8.59 10.86
N GLN A 6 -21.62 -7.80 11.47
CA GLN A 6 -22.51 -6.90 10.73
C GLN A 6 -21.73 -5.79 10.05
N ILE A 7 -20.74 -5.21 10.72
CA ILE A 7 -19.84 -4.19 10.14
C ILE A 7 -19.08 -4.76 8.95
N LEU A 8 -18.50 -5.96 9.07
CA LEU A 8 -17.82 -6.62 7.96
C LEU A 8 -18.76 -6.91 6.79
N GLY A 9 -19.99 -7.39 7.08
CA GLY A 9 -21.00 -7.61 6.05
C GLY A 9 -21.44 -6.34 5.34
N MET A 10 -21.68 -5.26 6.10
CA MET A 10 -22.01 -3.95 5.57
C MET A 10 -20.88 -3.36 4.73
N ALA A 11 -19.63 -3.47 5.21
CA ALA A 11 -18.46 -3.02 4.48
C ALA A 11 -18.29 -3.76 3.14
N LEU A 12 -18.53 -5.08 3.11
CA LEU A 12 -18.45 -5.87 1.88
C LEU A 12 -19.56 -5.51 0.89
N LEU A 13 -20.81 -5.51 1.33
CA LEU A 13 -21.96 -5.29 0.43
C LEU A 13 -22.03 -3.83 -0.02
N GLY A 14 -21.93 -2.89 0.91
CA GLY A 14 -21.97 -1.45 0.61
C GLY A 14 -20.74 -1.01 -0.16
N GLY A 15 -19.55 -1.48 0.25
CA GLY A 15 -18.31 -1.24 -0.49
C GLY A 15 -18.39 -1.74 -1.92
N LEU A 16 -18.84 -2.99 -2.14
CA LEU A 16 -19.01 -3.54 -3.48
C LEU A 16 -19.97 -2.68 -4.33
N ALA A 17 -21.11 -2.29 -3.79
CA ALA A 17 -22.08 -1.46 -4.49
C ALA A 17 -21.49 -0.09 -4.85
N ALA A 18 -20.85 0.59 -3.88
CA ALA A 18 -20.22 1.90 -4.09
C ALA A 18 -19.03 1.82 -5.07
N GLY A 19 -18.22 0.78 -4.98
CA GLY A 19 -17.11 0.56 -5.91
C GLY A 19 -17.58 0.34 -7.34
N GLU A 20 -18.66 -0.42 -7.52
CA GLU A 20 -19.21 -0.66 -8.85
C GLU A 20 -19.89 0.61 -9.42
N LEU A 21 -20.56 1.40 -8.56
CA LEU A 21 -21.12 2.70 -8.94
C LEU A 21 -20.01 3.68 -9.33
N ALA A 22 -18.92 3.76 -8.57
CA ALA A 22 -17.76 4.59 -8.91
C ALA A 22 -17.18 4.20 -10.28
N ARG A 23 -17.02 2.90 -10.53
CA ARG A 23 -16.48 2.39 -11.79
C ARG A 23 -17.37 2.64 -12.98
N ARG A 24 -18.65 2.29 -12.88
CA ARG A 24 -19.62 2.39 -14.00
C ARG A 24 -20.13 3.81 -14.22
N GLY A 25 -20.45 4.51 -13.13
CA GLY A 25 -21.04 5.86 -13.19
C GLY A 25 -20.02 6.95 -13.43
N LEU A 26 -18.93 6.94 -12.66
CA LEU A 26 -17.95 8.03 -12.63
C LEU A 26 -16.61 7.68 -13.31
N ARG A 27 -16.43 6.45 -13.80
CA ARG A 27 -15.16 5.94 -14.37
C ARG A 27 -13.96 6.06 -13.41
N LEU A 28 -14.24 6.06 -12.11
CA LEU A 28 -13.25 6.10 -11.03
C LEU A 28 -12.81 4.68 -10.65
N PRO A 29 -11.63 4.52 -10.02
CA PRO A 29 -11.24 3.26 -9.42
C PRO A 29 -12.27 2.79 -8.38
N ARG A 30 -12.48 1.48 -8.27
CA ARG A 30 -13.39 0.91 -7.25
C ARG A 30 -12.96 1.27 -5.84
N THR A 31 -11.66 1.35 -5.59
CA THR A 31 -11.07 1.73 -4.30
C THR A 31 -11.53 3.10 -3.83
N THR A 32 -11.65 4.09 -4.73
CA THR A 32 -12.23 5.40 -4.39
C THR A 32 -13.67 5.25 -3.91
N GLY A 33 -14.47 4.39 -4.56
CA GLY A 33 -15.85 4.11 -4.13
C GLY A 33 -15.92 3.48 -2.73
N TYR A 34 -14.98 2.57 -2.40
CA TYR A 34 -14.90 1.95 -1.08
C TYR A 34 -14.61 2.98 0.01
N VAL A 35 -13.62 3.85 -0.21
CA VAL A 35 -13.25 4.93 0.74
C VAL A 35 -14.39 5.91 0.93
N VAL A 36 -15.04 6.34 -0.16
CA VAL A 36 -16.20 7.26 -0.09
C VAL A 36 -17.36 6.62 0.66
N PHE A 37 -17.66 5.34 0.43
CA PHE A 37 -18.69 4.63 1.20
C PHE A 37 -18.31 4.57 2.68
N GLY A 38 -17.06 4.26 3.01
CA GLY A 38 -16.55 4.28 4.37
C GLY A 38 -16.76 5.64 5.03
N LEU A 39 -16.39 6.73 4.35
CA LEU A 39 -16.60 8.11 4.83
C LEU A 39 -18.08 8.40 5.10
N LEU A 40 -18.99 7.93 4.25
CA LEU A 40 -20.44 8.13 4.42
C LEU A 40 -21.00 7.38 5.63
N VAL A 41 -20.55 6.15 5.90
CA VAL A 41 -21.04 5.35 7.03
C VAL A 41 -20.21 5.54 8.30
N GLY A 42 -19.04 6.17 8.21
CA GLY A 42 -18.14 6.48 9.32
C GLY A 42 -18.54 7.72 10.12
N GLN A 43 -17.60 8.16 10.93
CA GLN A 43 -17.82 9.27 11.90
C GLN A 43 -18.16 10.62 11.24
N SER A 44 -17.68 10.87 10.03
CA SER A 44 -17.96 12.12 9.29
C SER A 44 -19.31 12.11 8.57
N GLY A 45 -19.98 10.96 8.48
CA GLY A 45 -21.25 10.80 7.80
C GLY A 45 -22.37 10.34 8.73
N LEU A 46 -22.82 9.09 8.55
CA LEU A 46 -23.96 8.53 9.29
C LEU A 46 -23.62 8.07 10.72
N GLY A 47 -22.33 7.95 11.06
CA GLY A 47 -21.88 7.48 12.38
C GLY A 47 -22.21 6.00 12.66
N TRP A 48 -22.41 5.18 11.63
CA TRP A 48 -22.74 3.77 11.81
C TRP A 48 -21.52 2.93 12.20
N ILE A 49 -20.33 3.35 11.81
CA ILE A 49 -19.04 2.76 12.19
C ILE A 49 -18.28 3.78 13.03
N ALA A 50 -18.06 3.44 14.28
CA ALA A 50 -17.30 4.26 15.23
C ALA A 50 -15.81 3.82 15.28
N PRO A 51 -14.89 4.67 15.76
CA PRO A 51 -13.48 4.29 15.95
C PRO A 51 -13.29 3.02 16.79
N TYR A 52 -14.08 2.83 17.83
CA TYR A 52 -14.07 1.61 18.67
C TYR A 52 -14.36 0.33 17.87
N ASP A 53 -15.25 0.40 16.86
CA ASP A 53 -15.58 -0.75 16.03
C ASP A 53 -14.38 -1.18 15.17
N ILE A 54 -13.50 -0.23 14.84
CA ILE A 54 -12.28 -0.49 14.06
C ILE A 54 -11.24 -1.19 14.93
N GLU A 55 -11.05 -0.73 16.18
CA GLU A 55 -10.17 -1.41 17.13
C GLU A 55 -10.63 -2.86 17.36
N SER A 56 -11.92 -3.09 17.47
CA SER A 56 -12.51 -4.44 17.60
C SER A 56 -12.26 -5.33 16.39
N ASN A 57 -11.96 -4.77 15.22
CA ASN A 57 -11.67 -5.48 13.99
C ASN A 57 -10.17 -5.42 13.61
N GLN A 58 -9.28 -5.00 14.52
CA GLN A 58 -7.85 -4.81 14.25
C GLN A 58 -7.19 -6.08 13.72
N LEU A 59 -7.51 -7.24 14.29
CA LEU A 59 -6.98 -8.52 13.80
C LEU A 59 -7.31 -8.77 12.32
N PHE A 60 -8.52 -8.41 11.89
CA PHE A 60 -8.91 -8.54 10.48
C PHE A 60 -8.11 -7.59 9.58
N ILE A 61 -7.86 -6.37 10.07
CA ILE A 61 -7.06 -5.37 9.36
C ILE A 61 -5.61 -5.84 9.24
N ASP A 62 -5.02 -6.39 10.30
CA ASP A 62 -3.65 -6.91 10.30
C ASP A 62 -3.48 -8.09 9.36
N LEU A 63 -4.46 -9.00 9.32
CA LEU A 63 -4.48 -10.10 8.36
C LEU A 63 -4.64 -9.61 6.91
N ALA A 64 -5.51 -8.63 6.69
CA ALA A 64 -5.68 -7.99 5.40
C ALA A 64 -4.38 -7.36 4.91
N LEU A 65 -3.71 -6.59 5.77
CA LEU A 65 -2.41 -5.99 5.49
C LEU A 65 -1.35 -7.06 5.21
N GLY A 66 -1.30 -8.12 6.02
CA GLY A 66 -0.37 -9.23 5.81
C GLY A 66 -0.51 -9.88 4.44
N LEU A 67 -1.75 -10.19 4.03
CA LEU A 67 -2.06 -10.75 2.70
C LEU A 67 -1.66 -9.81 1.56
N ILE A 68 -2.02 -8.52 1.68
CA ILE A 68 -1.73 -7.50 0.67
C ILE A 68 -0.22 -7.28 0.52
N LEU A 69 0.50 -7.21 1.64
CA LEU A 69 1.94 -6.98 1.65
C LEU A 69 2.72 -8.19 1.11
N PHE A 70 2.31 -9.40 1.48
CA PHE A 70 2.86 -10.61 0.89
C PHE A 70 2.63 -10.64 -0.63
N GLU A 71 1.40 -10.37 -1.09
CA GLU A 71 1.06 -10.34 -2.51
C GLU A 71 1.90 -9.31 -3.26
N LEU A 72 2.05 -8.09 -2.72
CA LEU A 72 2.90 -7.06 -3.31
C LEU A 72 4.36 -7.53 -3.43
N GLY A 73 4.93 -8.06 -2.34
CA GLY A 73 6.29 -8.58 -2.35
C GLY A 73 6.47 -9.71 -3.38
N HIS A 74 5.47 -10.58 -3.51
CA HIS A 74 5.49 -11.67 -4.47
C HIS A 74 5.31 -11.22 -5.94
N GLN A 75 4.73 -10.05 -6.19
CA GLN A 75 4.63 -9.48 -7.54
C GLN A 75 5.92 -8.81 -8.01
N VAL A 76 6.88 -8.54 -7.12
CA VAL A 76 8.19 -8.00 -7.52
C VAL A 76 8.92 -9.05 -8.36
N PRO A 77 9.23 -8.75 -9.64
CA PRO A 77 9.86 -9.72 -10.52
C PRO A 77 11.31 -9.99 -10.08
N PRO A 78 11.78 -11.23 -10.14
CA PRO A 78 13.19 -11.54 -9.96
C PRO A 78 13.96 -10.99 -11.17
N VAL A 79 14.82 -10.02 -10.94
CA VAL A 79 15.69 -9.42 -11.95
C VAL A 79 17.14 -9.82 -11.75
N ALA A 80 17.97 -9.68 -12.78
CA ALA A 80 19.41 -9.88 -12.64
C ALA A 80 19.97 -8.99 -11.52
N ALA A 81 20.99 -9.47 -10.79
CA ALA A 81 21.52 -8.76 -9.61
C ALA A 81 21.94 -7.31 -9.91
N SER A 82 22.53 -7.06 -11.08
CA SER A 82 22.93 -5.71 -11.52
C SER A 82 21.74 -4.79 -11.76
N GLU A 83 20.68 -5.30 -12.36
CA GLU A 83 19.45 -4.55 -12.59
C GLU A 83 18.68 -4.32 -11.27
N GLY A 84 18.61 -5.32 -10.40
CA GLY A 84 18.02 -5.22 -9.07
C GLY A 84 18.71 -4.15 -8.22
N LEU A 85 20.05 -4.11 -8.25
CA LEU A 85 20.82 -3.08 -7.54
C LEU A 85 20.57 -1.68 -8.13
N SER A 86 20.46 -1.57 -9.46
CA SER A 86 20.13 -0.30 -10.12
C SER A 86 18.74 0.20 -9.72
N ARG A 87 17.73 -0.67 -9.71
CA ARG A 87 16.37 -0.36 -9.26
C ARG A 87 16.33 0.01 -7.78
N LEU A 88 17.05 -0.71 -6.93
CA LEU A 88 17.16 -0.42 -5.50
C LEU A 88 17.78 0.97 -5.26
N ARG A 89 18.91 1.28 -5.90
CA ARG A 89 19.54 2.60 -5.80
C ARG A 89 18.61 3.71 -6.26
N ALA A 90 17.96 3.54 -7.42
CA ALA A 90 17.00 4.51 -7.91
C ALA A 90 15.82 4.70 -6.95
N GLY A 91 15.25 3.63 -6.41
CA GLY A 91 14.14 3.70 -5.45
C GLY A 91 14.54 4.40 -4.14
N VAL A 92 15.73 4.11 -3.61
CA VAL A 92 16.27 4.81 -2.43
C VAL A 92 16.48 6.30 -2.72
N LEU A 93 17.04 6.66 -3.88
CA LEU A 93 17.24 8.06 -4.26
C LEU A 93 15.90 8.79 -4.47
N ILE A 94 14.90 8.14 -5.06
CA ILE A 94 13.53 8.68 -5.18
C ILE A 94 12.93 8.90 -3.79
N SER A 95 13.11 7.97 -2.86
CA SER A 95 12.66 8.11 -1.49
C SER A 95 13.36 9.26 -0.77
N LEU A 96 14.67 9.40 -0.96
CA LEU A 96 15.46 10.50 -0.35
C LEU A 96 15.04 11.87 -0.89
N THR A 97 14.89 12.03 -2.22
CA THR A 97 14.43 13.29 -2.81
C THR A 97 13.02 13.66 -2.35
N THR A 98 12.12 12.65 -2.27
CA THR A 98 10.75 12.87 -1.80
C THR A 98 10.75 13.22 -0.31
N GLY A 99 11.46 12.46 0.52
CA GLY A 99 11.58 12.72 1.96
C GLY A 99 12.18 14.10 2.24
N SER A 100 13.25 14.48 1.53
CA SER A 100 13.85 15.81 1.67
C SER A 100 12.88 16.93 1.30
N ALA A 101 12.11 16.78 0.22
CA ALA A 101 11.12 17.78 -0.18
C ALA A 101 10.03 17.95 0.90
N ILE A 102 9.59 16.85 1.52
CA ILE A 102 8.58 16.87 2.58
C ILE A 102 9.18 17.47 3.86
N VAL A 103 10.41 17.11 4.25
CA VAL A 103 11.10 17.70 5.41
C VAL A 103 11.20 19.21 5.24
N LEU A 104 11.65 19.70 4.08
CA LEU A 104 11.73 21.12 3.79
C LEU A 104 10.36 21.82 3.88
N ALA A 105 9.31 21.19 3.39
CA ALA A 105 7.95 21.72 3.48
C ALA A 105 7.47 21.82 4.94
N ILE A 106 7.75 20.81 5.77
CA ILE A 106 7.38 20.79 7.18
C ILE A 106 8.17 21.84 7.97
N LEU A 107 9.47 21.98 7.71
CA LEU A 107 10.28 23.03 8.32
C LEU A 107 9.83 24.44 7.89
N ALA A 108 9.38 24.61 6.64
CA ALA A 108 8.81 25.88 6.15
C ALA A 108 7.43 26.19 6.78
N LEU A 109 6.77 25.22 7.40
CA LEU A 109 5.54 25.38 8.18
C LEU A 109 5.82 25.60 9.69
N ASP A 110 7.08 25.84 10.06
CA ASP A 110 7.57 26.11 11.43
C ASP A 110 7.39 24.94 12.43
N PHE A 111 7.47 23.68 11.94
CA PHE A 111 7.52 22.50 12.80
C PHE A 111 8.95 22.10 13.16
N SER A 112 9.11 21.33 14.24
CA SER A 112 10.43 20.86 14.72
C SER A 112 11.10 19.88 13.74
N ALA A 113 12.44 19.84 13.72
CA ALA A 113 13.20 18.98 12.82
C ALA A 113 12.98 17.46 13.12
N SER A 114 12.85 17.08 14.39
CA SER A 114 12.56 15.69 14.79
C SER A 114 11.19 15.22 14.25
N SER A 115 10.17 16.05 14.44
CA SER A 115 8.83 15.81 13.92
C SER A 115 8.81 15.80 12.39
N ALA A 116 9.63 16.64 11.73
CA ALA A 116 9.70 16.71 10.28
C ALA A 116 10.22 15.40 9.65
N VAL A 117 11.24 14.76 10.24
CA VAL A 117 11.76 13.48 9.72
C VAL A 117 10.74 12.35 9.87
N PHE A 118 10.08 12.26 11.01
CA PHE A 118 9.03 11.26 11.24
C PHE A 118 7.84 11.46 10.29
N ALA A 119 7.34 12.70 10.19
CA ALA A 119 6.23 13.04 9.31
C ALA A 119 6.59 12.81 7.83
N ALA A 120 7.83 13.11 7.42
CA ALA A 120 8.29 12.79 6.08
C ALA A 120 8.31 11.28 5.81
N ALA A 121 8.72 10.48 6.78
CA ALA A 121 8.67 9.02 6.67
C ALA A 121 7.24 8.50 6.50
N LEU A 122 6.27 9.03 7.26
CA LEU A 122 4.85 8.69 7.10
C LEU A 122 4.34 9.08 5.71
N CYS A 123 4.64 10.31 5.28
CA CYS A 123 4.23 10.81 3.98
C CYS A 123 4.94 10.08 2.82
N LEU A 124 6.11 9.49 3.02
CA LEU A 124 6.83 8.73 2.01
C LEU A 124 6.16 7.39 1.70
N ALA A 125 5.48 6.78 2.68
CA ALA A 125 4.88 5.46 2.55
C ALA A 125 3.86 5.40 1.42
N THR A 126 4.22 4.74 0.31
CA THR A 126 3.33 4.51 -0.83
C THR A 126 2.42 3.31 -0.55
N SER A 127 1.16 3.37 -0.99
CA SER A 127 0.16 2.35 -0.68
C SER A 127 0.26 1.10 -1.57
N PRO A 128 0.67 -0.05 -1.01
CA PRO A 128 0.62 -1.33 -1.70
C PRO A 128 -0.80 -1.72 -2.12
N ALA A 129 -1.74 -1.53 -1.20
CA ALA A 129 -3.13 -1.93 -1.37
C ALA A 129 -3.81 -1.22 -2.53
N ILE A 130 -3.65 0.11 -2.63
CA ILE A 130 -4.20 0.91 -3.72
C ILE A 130 -3.57 0.49 -5.05
N THR A 131 -2.25 0.30 -5.08
CA THR A 131 -1.54 -0.08 -6.30
C THR A 131 -2.00 -1.45 -6.81
N ILE A 132 -2.05 -2.49 -5.96
CA ILE A 132 -2.54 -3.83 -6.33
C ILE A 132 -3.99 -3.79 -6.80
N ALA A 133 -4.86 -3.12 -6.02
CA ALA A 133 -6.29 -3.04 -6.34
C ALA A 133 -6.52 -2.35 -7.69
N THR A 134 -5.85 -1.21 -7.92
CA THR A 134 -6.00 -0.43 -9.17
C THR A 134 -5.43 -1.18 -10.37
N CYS A 135 -4.25 -1.82 -10.23
CA CYS A 135 -3.68 -2.68 -11.28
C CYS A 135 -4.61 -3.85 -11.61
N GLY A 136 -5.19 -4.47 -10.57
CA GLY A 136 -6.17 -5.55 -10.74
C GLY A 136 -7.46 -5.10 -11.44
N ASP A 137 -7.95 -3.89 -11.14
CA ASP A 137 -9.17 -3.34 -11.73
C ASP A 137 -9.04 -3.03 -13.22
N VAL A 138 -7.84 -2.68 -13.69
CA VAL A 138 -7.57 -2.38 -15.11
C VAL A 138 -6.84 -3.51 -15.84
N GLY A 139 -6.57 -4.62 -15.15
CA GLY A 139 -5.86 -5.76 -15.71
C GLY A 139 -4.44 -5.42 -16.15
N ALA A 140 -3.75 -4.54 -15.43
CA ALA A 140 -2.43 -4.04 -15.77
C ALA A 140 -1.39 -5.18 -15.76
N ARG A 141 -0.59 -5.25 -16.83
CA ARG A 141 0.55 -6.18 -16.96
C ARG A 141 1.60 -5.57 -17.87
N GLY A 142 2.85 -5.59 -17.45
CA GLY A 142 3.97 -5.13 -18.24
C GLY A 142 5.14 -4.66 -17.39
N ASP A 143 6.25 -4.34 -18.04
CA ASP A 143 7.52 -4.01 -17.38
C ASP A 143 7.43 -2.74 -16.50
N LYS A 144 6.60 -1.77 -16.91
CA LYS A 144 6.42 -0.52 -16.15
C LYS A 144 5.53 -0.75 -14.93
N THR A 145 4.53 -1.62 -15.02
CA THR A 145 3.71 -2.07 -13.89
C THR A 145 4.58 -2.83 -12.87
N ASP A 146 5.45 -3.72 -13.33
CA ASP A 146 6.40 -4.45 -12.49
C ASP A 146 7.41 -3.51 -11.82
N LEU A 147 7.86 -2.48 -12.55
CA LEU A 147 8.70 -1.42 -12.00
C LEU A 147 7.95 -0.62 -10.92
N LEU A 148 6.68 -0.29 -11.15
CA LEU A 148 5.85 0.39 -10.17
C LEU A 148 5.74 -0.42 -8.87
N PHE A 149 5.45 -1.72 -8.95
CA PHE A 149 5.45 -2.61 -7.77
C PHE A 149 6.80 -2.59 -7.05
N THR A 150 7.89 -2.68 -7.78
CA THR A 150 9.25 -2.62 -7.22
C THR A 150 9.50 -1.31 -6.47
N MET A 151 9.12 -0.17 -7.04
CA MET A 151 9.30 1.14 -6.42
C MET A 151 8.39 1.31 -5.18
N VAL A 152 7.15 0.81 -5.21
CA VAL A 152 6.25 0.82 -4.05
C VAL A 152 6.84 0.03 -2.89
N VAL A 153 7.43 -1.15 -3.15
CA VAL A 153 8.10 -1.96 -2.12
C VAL A 153 9.29 -1.22 -1.53
N ILE A 154 10.16 -0.65 -2.37
CA ILE A 154 11.35 0.07 -1.89
C ILE A 154 10.95 1.29 -1.07
N ASN A 155 10.01 2.10 -1.56
CA ASN A 155 9.49 3.27 -0.83
C ASN A 155 8.88 2.85 0.52
N GLY A 156 8.10 1.77 0.56
CA GLY A 156 7.52 1.22 1.78
C GLY A 156 8.58 0.80 2.79
N CYS A 157 9.63 0.10 2.34
CA CYS A 157 10.75 -0.30 3.21
C CYS A 157 11.51 0.93 3.75
N VAL A 158 11.85 1.90 2.89
CA VAL A 158 12.55 3.11 3.31
C VAL A 158 11.69 3.91 4.30
N ALA A 159 10.41 4.11 4.00
CA ALA A 159 9.47 4.80 4.87
C ALA A 159 9.38 4.15 6.25
N PHE A 160 9.21 2.83 6.28
CA PHE A 160 9.11 2.08 7.52
C PHE A 160 10.39 2.12 8.36
N VAL A 161 11.55 1.91 7.74
CA VAL A 161 12.85 1.99 8.43
C VAL A 161 13.06 3.39 9.00
N THR A 162 12.81 4.44 8.18
CA THR A 162 12.98 5.83 8.60
C THR A 162 12.00 6.18 9.74
N ALA A 163 10.72 5.80 9.64
CA ALA A 163 9.74 6.02 10.69
C ALA A 163 10.17 5.34 12.00
N THR A 164 10.54 4.05 11.95
CA THR A 164 10.94 3.28 13.13
C THR A 164 12.18 3.88 13.80
N TRP A 165 13.18 4.31 13.04
CA TRP A 165 14.39 4.93 13.60
C TRP A 165 14.18 6.38 14.06
N SER A 166 13.19 7.12 13.52
CA SER A 166 12.92 8.50 13.94
C SER A 166 12.06 8.60 15.20
N MET A 167 11.25 7.57 15.52
CA MET A 167 10.38 7.55 16.71
C MET A 167 11.09 7.90 18.02
N PRO A 168 12.28 7.33 18.36
CA PRO A 168 12.95 7.65 19.62
C PRO A 168 13.35 9.13 19.76
N PHE A 169 13.50 9.85 18.67
CA PHE A 169 13.89 11.28 18.67
C PHE A 169 12.72 12.25 18.82
N LEU A 170 11.49 11.72 18.91
CA LEU A 170 10.29 12.53 19.20
C LEU A 170 10.14 12.84 20.69
N VAL A 171 10.89 12.17 21.55
CA VAL A 171 10.90 12.42 23.00
C VAL A 171 12.00 13.43 23.31
N GLU A 172 11.63 14.58 23.86
CA GLU A 172 12.55 15.70 24.11
C GLU A 172 13.59 15.47 25.22
N ASP A 173 13.39 14.47 26.09
CA ASP A 173 14.20 14.31 27.32
C ASP A 173 15.10 13.09 27.32
N ALA A 174 16.18 13.03 26.60
CA ALA A 174 17.40 12.35 27.03
C ALA A 174 18.21 11.68 25.91
N ALA A 175 19.45 12.09 25.73
CA ALA A 175 20.44 11.46 24.83
C ALA A 175 20.66 9.96 25.11
N ILE A 176 20.46 9.49 26.36
CA ILE A 176 20.59 8.09 26.77
C ILE A 176 19.36 7.26 26.36
N SER A 177 18.16 7.83 26.43
CA SER A 177 16.92 7.18 25.96
C SER A 177 16.90 7.01 24.45
N ASN A 178 17.49 7.93 23.69
CA ASN A 178 17.57 7.86 22.24
C ASN A 178 18.44 6.69 21.74
N LEU A 179 19.55 6.39 22.40
CA LEU A 179 20.42 5.24 22.06
C LEU A 179 19.72 3.92 22.35
N ALA A 180 19.06 3.80 23.49
CA ALA A 180 18.28 2.59 23.84
C ALA A 180 17.09 2.41 22.88
N GLY A 181 16.41 3.51 22.50
CA GLY A 181 15.34 3.51 21.51
C GLY A 181 15.79 3.09 20.12
N VAL A 182 16.92 3.62 19.64
CA VAL A 182 17.53 3.21 18.36
C VAL A 182 17.93 1.73 18.39
N TRP A 183 18.47 1.24 19.52
CA TRP A 183 18.77 -0.17 19.68
C TRP A 183 17.52 -1.05 19.60
N THR A 184 16.45 -0.66 20.28
CA THR A 184 15.16 -1.36 20.25
C THR A 184 14.57 -1.36 18.84
N ALA A 185 14.59 -0.21 18.14
CA ALA A 185 14.17 -0.08 16.74
C ALA A 185 14.97 -1.03 15.83
N THR A 186 16.31 -1.06 15.99
CA THR A 186 17.19 -1.93 15.19
C THR A 186 16.93 -3.41 15.45
N ARG A 187 16.70 -3.81 16.72
CA ARG A 187 16.29 -5.17 17.06
C ARG A 187 14.95 -5.55 16.42
N GLY A 188 13.97 -4.65 16.46
CA GLY A 188 12.67 -4.86 15.81
C GLY A 188 12.79 -5.05 14.29
N LEU A 189 13.61 -4.25 13.62
CA LEU A 189 13.90 -4.40 12.20
C LEU A 189 14.62 -5.72 11.90
N ALA A 190 15.60 -6.11 12.71
CA ALA A 190 16.30 -7.40 12.56
C ALA A 190 15.33 -8.58 12.76
N ALA A 191 14.46 -8.52 13.79
CA ALA A 191 13.43 -9.54 14.02
C ALA A 191 12.45 -9.64 12.82
N ALA A 192 12.07 -8.52 12.22
CA ALA A 192 11.21 -8.50 11.04
C ALA A 192 11.88 -9.19 9.82
N VAL A 193 13.18 -8.97 9.62
CA VAL A 193 13.95 -9.64 8.54
C VAL A 193 14.05 -11.15 8.79
N VAL A 194 14.34 -11.55 10.02
CA VAL A 194 14.41 -12.97 10.42
C VAL A 194 13.05 -13.64 10.25
N LEU A 195 11.97 -13.00 10.69
CA LEU A 195 10.61 -13.53 10.57
C LEU A 195 10.20 -13.71 9.11
N GLY A 196 10.38 -12.70 8.26
CA GLY A 196 10.08 -12.79 6.83
C GLY A 196 10.91 -13.86 6.11
N GLY A 197 12.20 -13.97 6.45
CA GLY A 197 13.10 -15.00 5.92
C GLY A 197 12.72 -16.42 6.34
N SER A 198 12.39 -16.63 7.64
CA SER A 198 11.97 -17.95 8.14
C SER A 198 10.63 -18.40 7.56
N CYS A 199 9.66 -17.51 7.41
CA CYS A 199 8.38 -17.83 6.75
C CYS A 199 8.57 -18.17 5.26
N SER A 200 9.45 -17.46 4.56
CA SER A 200 9.81 -17.80 3.18
C SER A 200 10.46 -19.19 3.10
N GLY A 201 11.40 -19.50 4.01
CA GLY A 201 12.00 -20.82 4.11
C GLY A 201 10.98 -21.93 4.39
N LEU A 202 10.05 -21.67 5.32
CA LEU A 202 8.97 -22.59 5.69
C LEU A 202 8.10 -22.94 4.47
N VAL A 203 7.68 -21.92 3.69
CA VAL A 203 6.86 -22.13 2.48
C VAL A 203 7.63 -22.91 1.43
N LEU A 204 8.89 -22.58 1.16
CA LEU A 204 9.69 -23.25 0.14
C LEU A 204 10.01 -24.71 0.51
N ILE A 205 10.33 -24.98 1.78
CA ILE A 205 10.56 -26.34 2.28
C ILE A 205 9.24 -27.10 2.30
N GLY A 206 8.17 -26.52 2.86
CA GLY A 206 6.85 -27.13 2.91
C GLY A 206 6.31 -27.49 1.53
N ALA A 207 6.46 -26.61 0.53
CA ALA A 207 6.07 -26.87 -0.84
C ALA A 207 6.82 -28.06 -1.45
N ARG A 208 8.12 -28.24 -1.12
CA ARG A 208 8.89 -29.42 -1.56
C ARG A 208 8.44 -30.72 -0.90
N LEU A 209 8.08 -30.67 0.40
CA LEU A 209 7.69 -31.85 1.17
C LEU A 209 6.25 -32.30 0.89
N LEU A 210 5.32 -31.34 0.75
CA LEU A 210 3.89 -31.62 0.55
C LEU A 210 3.52 -31.85 -0.93
N GLY A 211 4.47 -31.68 -1.84
CA GLY A 211 4.23 -31.75 -3.27
C GLY A 211 3.50 -30.51 -3.83
N TRP A 212 3.51 -30.43 -5.16
CA TRP A 212 3.08 -29.25 -5.91
C TRP A 212 1.57 -29.14 -6.16
N ARG A 213 0.74 -29.72 -5.30
CA ARG A 213 -0.72 -29.59 -5.41
C ARG A 213 -1.15 -28.17 -5.04
N PRO A 214 -1.88 -27.45 -5.91
CA PRO A 214 -2.26 -26.04 -5.69
C PRO A 214 -3.01 -25.80 -4.37
N GLU A 215 -3.82 -26.77 -3.95
CA GLU A 215 -4.61 -26.68 -2.71
C GLU A 215 -3.71 -26.68 -1.47
N HIS A 216 -2.70 -27.58 -1.43
CA HIS A 216 -1.77 -27.65 -0.31
C HIS A 216 -0.89 -26.39 -0.23
N GLN A 217 -0.44 -25.87 -1.37
CA GLN A 217 0.34 -24.65 -1.41
C GLN A 217 -0.45 -23.44 -0.91
N HIS A 218 -1.72 -23.33 -1.30
CA HIS A 218 -2.58 -22.24 -0.86
C HIS A 218 -2.74 -22.26 0.68
N LEU A 219 -3.02 -23.41 1.26
CA LEU A 219 -3.12 -23.56 2.72
C LEU A 219 -1.78 -23.28 3.42
N LEU A 220 -0.67 -23.74 2.83
CA LEU A 220 0.68 -23.52 3.37
C LEU A 220 1.01 -22.02 3.41
N ILE A 221 0.75 -21.29 2.32
CA ILE A 221 1.02 -19.85 2.26
C ILE A 221 0.09 -19.09 3.22
N LEU A 222 -1.20 -19.38 3.20
CA LEU A 222 -2.17 -18.72 4.08
C LEU A 222 -1.83 -18.99 5.56
N GLY A 223 -1.53 -20.24 5.92
CA GLY A 223 -1.10 -20.60 7.27
C GLY A 223 0.20 -19.90 7.69
N SER A 224 1.17 -19.77 6.76
CA SER A 224 2.42 -19.05 7.01
C SER A 224 2.21 -17.53 7.18
N ILE A 225 1.26 -16.93 6.43
CA ILE A 225 0.87 -15.53 6.62
C ILE A 225 0.24 -15.33 8.01
N LEU A 226 -0.73 -16.19 8.38
CA LEU A 226 -1.37 -16.13 9.70
C LEU A 226 -0.33 -16.27 10.82
N LEU A 227 0.57 -17.25 10.70
CA LEU A 227 1.65 -17.47 11.67
C LEU A 227 2.57 -16.25 11.77
N SER A 228 2.95 -15.66 10.63
CA SER A 228 3.84 -14.50 10.60
C SER A 228 3.18 -13.26 11.17
N VAL A 229 1.92 -12.99 10.84
CA VAL A 229 1.14 -11.87 11.40
C VAL A 229 1.01 -12.05 12.91
N GLY A 230 0.58 -13.25 13.38
CA GLY A 230 0.45 -13.54 14.80
C GLY A 230 1.79 -13.43 15.56
N THR A 231 2.90 -13.88 14.95
CA THR A 231 4.23 -13.74 15.54
C THR A 231 4.69 -12.28 15.57
N ALA A 232 4.40 -11.50 14.53
CA ALA A 232 4.74 -10.08 14.52
C ALA A 232 3.99 -9.31 15.62
N ILE A 233 2.68 -9.59 15.80
CA ILE A 233 1.88 -9.02 16.90
C ILE A 233 2.44 -9.44 18.26
N HIS A 234 2.76 -10.72 18.46
CA HIS A 234 3.32 -11.23 19.72
C HIS A 234 4.68 -10.61 20.07
N LEU A 235 5.51 -10.33 19.06
CA LEU A 235 6.81 -9.69 19.24
C LEU A 235 6.73 -8.16 19.29
N GLU A 236 5.53 -7.59 19.21
CA GLU A 236 5.28 -6.14 19.15
C GLU A 236 6.04 -5.43 18.01
N ILE A 237 6.24 -6.13 16.89
CA ILE A 237 6.84 -5.57 15.69
C ILE A 237 5.79 -5.33 14.61
N SER A 238 6.03 -4.35 13.75
CA SER A 238 5.13 -4.06 12.63
C SER A 238 5.03 -5.24 11.67
N VAL A 239 3.83 -5.55 11.22
CA VAL A 239 3.51 -6.59 10.23
C VAL A 239 4.08 -6.26 8.84
N LEU A 240 4.34 -4.97 8.55
CA LEU A 240 4.67 -4.48 7.21
C LEU A 240 5.95 -5.10 6.64
N LEU A 241 7.08 -4.93 7.35
CA LEU A 241 8.38 -5.35 6.83
C LEU A 241 8.51 -6.87 6.70
N PRO A 242 8.13 -7.70 7.72
CA PRO A 242 8.23 -9.14 7.59
C PRO A 242 7.37 -9.69 6.45
N MET A 243 6.17 -9.14 6.22
CA MET A 243 5.29 -9.61 5.14
C MET A 243 5.79 -9.25 3.75
N LEU A 244 6.28 -8.02 3.56
CA LEU A 244 6.93 -7.62 2.31
C LEU A 244 8.14 -8.51 1.99
N LEU A 245 9.01 -8.72 2.98
CA LEU A 245 10.20 -9.57 2.81
C LEU A 245 9.82 -11.03 2.56
N PHE A 246 8.81 -11.54 3.25
CA PHE A 246 8.28 -12.89 3.03
C PHE A 246 7.85 -13.07 1.56
N GLY A 247 7.06 -12.13 1.01
CA GLY A 247 6.64 -12.16 -0.39
C GLY A 247 7.83 -12.08 -1.37
N CYS A 248 8.70 -11.08 -1.18
CA CYS A 248 9.86 -10.86 -2.04
C CYS A 248 10.83 -12.06 -2.03
N LEU A 249 11.17 -12.60 -0.85
CA LEU A 249 12.09 -13.71 -0.71
C LEU A 249 11.50 -15.01 -1.26
N THR A 250 10.20 -15.27 -1.01
CA THR A 250 9.52 -16.42 -1.60
C THR A 250 9.60 -16.38 -3.13
N ARG A 251 9.34 -15.21 -3.73
CA ARG A 251 9.44 -15.03 -5.18
C ARG A 251 10.87 -15.14 -5.70
N ALA A 252 11.84 -14.53 -5.01
CA ALA A 252 13.24 -14.52 -5.44
C ALA A 252 13.92 -15.91 -5.32
N LEU A 253 13.55 -16.69 -4.31
CA LEU A 253 14.12 -18.00 -4.04
C LEU A 253 13.41 -19.13 -4.80
N ASP A 254 12.17 -18.90 -5.24
CA ASP A 254 11.43 -19.86 -6.09
C ASP A 254 11.85 -19.73 -7.57
N ARG A 255 13.09 -20.14 -7.87
CA ARG A 255 13.66 -20.09 -9.23
C ARG A 255 12.86 -20.86 -10.27
N LYS A 256 12.08 -21.85 -9.88
CA LYS A 256 11.30 -22.70 -10.78
C LYS A 256 9.85 -22.19 -10.96
N GLN A 257 9.51 -21.09 -10.32
CA GLN A 257 8.15 -20.52 -10.32
C GLN A 257 7.06 -21.57 -9.96
N GLN A 258 7.39 -22.42 -9.01
CA GLN A 258 6.57 -23.57 -8.63
C GLN A 258 5.63 -23.23 -7.49
N VAL A 259 5.91 -22.16 -6.72
CA VAL A 259 4.97 -21.64 -5.73
C VAL A 259 3.91 -20.85 -6.47
N VAL A 260 2.74 -21.44 -6.53
CA VAL A 260 1.66 -20.95 -7.35
C VAL A 260 1.07 -19.68 -6.73
N ALA A 261 1.37 -18.53 -7.30
CA ALA A 261 0.78 -17.21 -6.99
C ALA A 261 -0.77 -17.14 -7.21
N ILE A 262 -1.46 -18.25 -7.15
CA ILE A 262 -2.64 -18.53 -7.95
C ILE A 262 -3.92 -17.97 -7.39
N ARG A 263 -4.06 -17.68 -6.13
CA ARG A 263 -5.37 -17.31 -5.58
C ARG A 263 -5.33 -16.27 -4.47
N ILE A 264 -4.16 -15.95 -3.96
CA ILE A 264 -4.00 -14.98 -2.87
C ILE A 264 -4.55 -13.61 -3.28
N ALA A 265 -4.29 -13.19 -4.53
CA ALA A 265 -4.87 -11.96 -5.09
C ALA A 265 -6.40 -11.96 -5.14
N ARG A 266 -7.03 -13.15 -5.24
CA ARG A 266 -8.50 -13.26 -5.20
C ARG A 266 -9.01 -13.13 -3.77
N ASP A 267 -8.37 -13.79 -2.82
CA ASP A 267 -8.74 -13.74 -1.41
C ASP A 267 -8.43 -12.36 -0.81
N ALA A 268 -7.28 -11.78 -1.16
CA ALA A 268 -6.90 -10.42 -0.78
C ALA A 268 -7.95 -9.38 -1.21
N ARG A 269 -8.73 -9.64 -2.27
CA ARG A 269 -9.76 -8.70 -2.74
C ARG A 269 -10.88 -8.46 -1.72
N ILE A 270 -11.30 -9.51 -0.99
CA ILE A 270 -12.32 -9.38 0.06
C ILE A 270 -11.78 -8.47 1.17
N PHE A 271 -10.54 -8.74 1.58
CA PHE A 271 -9.85 -7.95 2.59
C PHE A 271 -9.61 -6.50 2.15
N LEU A 272 -9.28 -6.28 0.87
CA LEU A 272 -9.14 -4.94 0.30
C LEU A 272 -10.41 -4.10 0.45
N VAL A 273 -11.57 -4.65 0.08
CA VAL A 273 -12.85 -3.93 0.19
C VAL A 273 -13.11 -3.48 1.62
N VAL A 274 -13.01 -4.41 2.57
CA VAL A 274 -13.24 -4.10 3.99
C VAL A 274 -12.23 -3.09 4.51
N THR A 275 -10.93 -3.29 4.22
CA THR A 275 -9.88 -2.38 4.67
C THR A 275 -10.08 -0.96 4.16
N PHE A 276 -10.46 -0.78 2.89
CA PHE A 276 -10.71 0.57 2.36
C PHE A 276 -11.98 1.20 2.90
N VAL A 277 -13.04 0.43 3.16
CA VAL A 277 -14.26 0.95 3.80
C VAL A 277 -13.94 1.37 5.25
N LEU A 278 -13.25 0.53 6.01
CA LEU A 278 -12.86 0.87 7.38
C LEU A 278 -11.87 2.05 7.41
N ALA A 279 -10.89 2.09 6.50
CA ALA A 279 -10.00 3.24 6.37
C ALA A 279 -10.77 4.53 6.06
N GLY A 280 -11.80 4.47 5.19
CA GLY A 280 -12.69 5.60 4.92
C GLY A 280 -13.52 6.02 6.12
N ALA A 281 -13.98 5.07 6.95
CA ALA A 281 -14.82 5.34 8.11
C ALA A 281 -14.08 6.08 9.25
N VAL A 282 -12.76 5.92 9.35
CA VAL A 282 -11.90 6.66 10.32
C VAL A 282 -11.70 8.12 9.91
N LEU A 283 -11.85 8.42 8.63
CA LEU A 283 -11.50 9.74 8.10
C LEU A 283 -12.44 10.82 8.63
N ASP A 284 -11.86 11.91 9.14
CA ASP A 284 -12.59 13.08 9.66
C ASP A 284 -12.45 14.26 8.70
N VAL A 285 -13.58 14.64 8.08
CA VAL A 285 -13.65 15.79 7.18
C VAL A 285 -13.43 17.10 7.95
N GLY A 286 -13.79 17.17 9.22
CA GLY A 286 -13.53 18.34 10.05
C GLY A 286 -12.05 18.62 10.22
N VAL A 287 -11.24 17.57 10.42
CA VAL A 287 -9.77 17.66 10.47
C VAL A 287 -9.21 18.15 9.13
N LEU A 288 -9.74 17.64 8.00
CA LEU A 288 -9.34 18.14 6.68
C LEU A 288 -9.61 19.62 6.52
N MET A 289 -10.81 20.08 6.90
CA MET A 289 -11.18 21.50 6.78
C MET A 289 -10.34 22.40 7.67
N GLY A 290 -9.89 21.91 8.84
CA GLY A 290 -9.02 22.65 9.75
C GLY A 290 -7.56 22.75 9.28
N HIS A 291 -7.08 21.77 8.50
CA HIS A 291 -5.66 21.63 8.13
C HIS A 291 -5.44 21.48 6.62
N TRP A 292 -6.36 21.96 5.80
CA TRP A 292 -6.33 21.77 4.34
C TRP A 292 -5.10 22.40 3.68
N LEU A 293 -4.64 23.56 4.20
CA LEU A 293 -3.52 24.28 3.62
C LEU A 293 -2.19 23.54 3.85
N GLU A 294 -1.95 23.09 5.09
CA GLU A 294 -0.79 22.27 5.44
C GLU A 294 -0.80 20.96 4.66
N ALA A 295 -1.97 20.31 4.57
CA ALA A 295 -2.12 19.09 3.79
C ALA A 295 -1.81 19.31 2.31
N LEU A 296 -2.27 20.41 1.72
CA LEU A 296 -1.98 20.75 0.32
C LEU A 296 -0.49 20.97 0.09
N VAL A 297 0.19 21.67 1.00
CA VAL A 297 1.65 21.88 0.95
C VAL A 297 2.39 20.55 0.98
N LEU A 298 2.00 19.62 1.87
CA LEU A 298 2.61 18.30 1.98
C LEU A 298 2.35 17.43 0.73
N VAL A 299 1.14 17.48 0.17
CA VAL A 299 0.80 16.79 -1.08
C VAL A 299 1.64 17.29 -2.24
N ILE A 300 1.79 18.62 -2.37
CA ILE A 300 2.60 19.24 -3.43
C ILE A 300 4.08 18.90 -3.24
N ALA A 301 4.61 19.00 -2.01
CA ALA A 301 6.00 18.65 -1.71
C ALA A 301 6.30 17.18 -2.04
N ARG A 302 5.39 16.27 -1.65
CA ARG A 302 5.48 14.86 -1.99
C ARG A 302 5.49 14.64 -3.51
N ALA A 303 4.54 15.24 -4.23
CA ALA A 303 4.45 15.11 -5.68
C ALA A 303 5.70 15.67 -6.38
N ALA A 304 6.16 16.84 -5.98
CA ALA A 304 7.37 17.47 -6.53
C ALA A 304 8.62 16.62 -6.27
N GLY A 305 8.79 16.13 -5.05
CA GLY A 305 9.91 15.26 -4.68
C GLY A 305 9.93 13.94 -5.46
N GLN A 306 8.76 13.30 -5.65
CA GLN A 306 8.65 12.08 -6.45
C GLN A 306 8.94 12.33 -7.92
N VAL A 307 8.36 13.39 -8.52
CA VAL A 307 8.62 13.76 -9.91
C VAL A 307 10.10 14.06 -10.11
N ALA A 308 10.70 14.86 -9.25
CA ALA A 308 12.13 15.20 -9.32
C ALA A 308 13.01 13.94 -9.20
N GLY A 309 12.73 13.09 -8.21
CA GLY A 309 13.47 11.85 -7.96
C GLY A 309 13.37 10.86 -9.12
N VAL A 310 12.19 10.65 -9.67
CA VAL A 310 11.99 9.72 -10.80
C VAL A 310 12.62 10.27 -12.07
N LEU A 311 12.45 11.56 -12.36
CA LEU A 311 13.07 12.20 -13.54
C LEU A 311 14.60 12.16 -13.48
N TRP A 312 15.19 12.39 -12.29
CA TRP A 312 16.63 12.28 -12.09
C TRP A 312 17.13 10.86 -12.39
N ASN A 313 16.41 9.86 -11.95
CA ASN A 313 16.79 8.45 -12.09
C ASN A 313 16.24 7.78 -13.35
N ARG A 314 15.55 8.49 -14.26
CA ARG A 314 14.88 7.90 -15.43
C ARG A 314 15.79 7.07 -16.33
N HIS A 315 17.04 7.49 -16.50
CA HIS A 315 18.02 6.76 -17.32
C HIS A 315 18.43 5.43 -16.67
N CYS A 316 18.60 5.42 -15.35
CA CYS A 316 18.88 4.18 -14.59
C CYS A 316 17.69 3.21 -14.66
N LEU A 317 16.47 3.74 -14.70
CA LEU A 317 15.23 2.97 -14.82
C LEU A 317 14.82 2.66 -16.28
N ARG A 318 15.61 3.13 -17.25
CA ARG A 318 15.33 2.97 -18.70
C ARG A 318 13.96 3.52 -19.12
N LEU A 319 13.56 4.65 -18.53
CA LEU A 319 12.29 5.31 -18.82
C LEU A 319 12.49 6.52 -19.73
N ASN A 320 11.55 6.74 -20.64
CA ASN A 320 11.36 8.03 -21.30
C ASN A 320 10.73 9.02 -20.32
N THR A 321 10.75 10.31 -20.63
CA THR A 321 10.24 11.37 -19.75
C THR A 321 8.75 11.17 -19.42
N GLU A 322 7.97 10.78 -20.38
CA GLU A 322 6.53 10.54 -20.23
C GLU A 322 6.25 9.40 -19.24
N SER A 323 6.88 8.25 -19.43
CA SER A 323 6.75 7.11 -18.50
C SER A 323 7.29 7.41 -17.11
N ALA A 324 8.31 8.28 -16.99
CA ALA A 324 8.83 8.73 -15.71
C ALA A 324 7.78 9.58 -14.95
N VAL A 325 7.08 10.48 -15.65
CA VAL A 325 5.98 11.25 -15.05
C VAL A 325 4.84 10.32 -14.63
N TYR A 326 4.45 9.36 -15.45
CA TYR A 326 3.42 8.38 -15.07
C TYR A 326 3.86 7.50 -13.90
N LEU A 327 5.14 7.09 -13.81
CA LEU A 327 5.64 6.37 -12.64
C LEU A 327 5.50 7.21 -11.36
N SER A 328 5.83 8.52 -11.43
CA SER A 328 5.67 9.43 -10.29
C SER A 328 4.20 9.54 -9.85
N LEU A 329 3.25 9.57 -10.80
CA LEU A 329 1.82 9.56 -10.49
C LEU A 329 1.39 8.22 -9.85
N GLY A 330 1.93 7.11 -10.30
CA GLY A 330 1.66 5.78 -9.73
C GLY A 330 2.13 5.64 -8.28
N LEU A 331 3.12 6.40 -7.87
CA LEU A 331 3.68 6.42 -6.51
C LEU A 331 2.95 7.37 -5.55
N GLN A 332 1.93 8.13 -6.01
CA GLN A 332 1.23 9.10 -5.18
C GLN A 332 0.39 8.51 -4.03
N PRO A 333 -0.30 7.37 -4.15
CA PRO A 333 -1.14 6.88 -3.07
C PRO A 333 -0.39 6.70 -1.76
N MET A 334 -0.90 7.25 -0.67
CA MET A 334 -0.35 7.02 0.67
C MET A 334 -0.91 5.74 1.29
N SER A 335 -0.09 5.09 2.08
CA SER A 335 -0.47 3.86 2.77
C SER A 335 -1.37 4.13 3.98
N SER A 336 -2.41 3.32 4.17
CA SER A 336 -3.19 3.30 5.41
C SER A 336 -2.35 2.88 6.64
N VAL A 337 -1.22 2.22 6.43
CA VAL A 337 -0.23 1.93 7.49
C VAL A 337 0.30 3.22 8.14
N ALA A 338 0.35 4.34 7.40
CA ALA A 338 0.72 5.62 7.97
C ALA A 338 -0.24 6.07 9.10
N LEU A 339 -1.54 5.74 8.99
CA LEU A 339 -2.52 5.99 10.08
C LEU A 339 -2.19 5.18 11.33
N VAL A 340 -1.87 3.90 11.16
CA VAL A 340 -1.51 3.01 12.28
C VAL A 340 -0.23 3.49 12.96
N LEU A 341 0.79 3.84 12.17
CA LEU A 341 2.05 4.39 12.70
C LEU A 341 1.83 5.71 13.43
N LEU A 342 0.99 6.59 12.89
CA LEU A 342 0.64 7.87 13.52
C LEU A 342 -0.11 7.66 14.84
N ALA A 343 -1.08 6.75 14.88
CA ALA A 343 -1.83 6.41 16.08
C ALA A 343 -0.89 5.81 17.16
N ASN A 344 0.00 4.88 16.79
CA ASN A 344 0.98 4.30 17.70
C ASN A 344 1.90 5.35 18.32
N VAL A 345 2.33 6.34 17.54
CA VAL A 345 3.19 7.41 18.06
C VAL A 345 2.41 8.30 19.03
N GLN A 346 1.14 8.59 18.75
CA GLN A 346 0.31 9.40 19.66
C GLN A 346 0.07 8.72 21.01
N THR A 347 -0.05 7.37 21.03
CA THR A 347 -0.25 6.61 22.27
C THR A 347 1.04 6.45 23.08
N LEU A 348 2.19 6.29 22.40
CA LEU A 348 3.48 6.02 23.04
C LEU A 348 4.28 7.28 23.32
N TYR A 349 4.11 8.31 22.51
CA TYR A 349 4.90 9.54 22.56
C TYR A 349 3.96 10.76 22.49
N ALA A 350 3.77 11.41 23.63
CA ALA A 350 2.94 12.64 23.73
C ALA A 350 3.53 13.86 22.95
N GLY A 351 4.63 13.66 22.21
CA GLY A 351 5.44 14.74 21.64
C GLY A 351 5.07 15.19 20.23
N LEU A 352 4.07 14.57 19.56
CA LEU A 352 3.64 15.09 18.25
C LEU A 352 2.67 16.26 18.43
N GLU A 353 3.02 17.41 17.87
CA GLU A 353 2.18 18.60 17.92
C GLU A 353 0.78 18.32 17.27
N PRO A 354 -0.33 18.70 17.94
CA PRO A 354 -1.67 18.45 17.41
C PRO A 354 -1.90 19.01 16.00
N ARG A 355 -1.30 20.17 15.69
CA ARG A 355 -1.36 20.79 14.36
C ARG A 355 -0.71 19.93 13.29
N LEU A 356 0.47 19.34 13.57
CA LEU A 356 1.15 18.44 12.62
C LEU A 356 0.36 17.14 12.44
N THR A 357 -0.18 16.59 13.53
CA THR A 357 -1.06 15.42 13.48
C THR A 357 -2.27 15.67 12.58
N GLY A 358 -2.95 16.80 12.75
CA GLY A 358 -4.07 17.20 11.91
C GLY A 358 -3.67 17.34 10.44
N ALA A 359 -2.53 17.97 10.14
CA ALA A 359 -2.00 18.10 8.79
C ALA A 359 -1.69 16.75 8.14
N LEU A 360 -1.11 15.80 8.90
CA LEU A 360 -0.81 14.45 8.42
C LEU A 360 -2.09 13.64 8.13
N LEU A 361 -3.07 13.69 9.05
CA LEU A 361 -4.37 13.05 8.85
C LEU A 361 -5.09 13.60 7.63
N ALA A 362 -5.10 14.92 7.46
CA ALA A 362 -5.68 15.58 6.29
C ALA A 362 -4.94 15.19 4.99
N THR A 363 -3.60 15.10 5.02
CA THR A 363 -2.78 14.64 3.89
C THR A 363 -3.13 13.21 3.50
N ILE A 364 -3.23 12.31 4.48
CA ILE A 364 -3.60 10.90 4.25
C ILE A 364 -5.00 10.82 3.65
N LEU A 365 -5.96 11.58 4.17
CA LEU A 365 -7.33 11.65 3.63
C LEU A 365 -7.34 12.04 2.15
N LEU A 366 -6.64 13.13 1.80
CA LEU A 366 -6.53 13.57 0.40
C LEU A 366 -5.91 12.48 -0.49
N MET A 367 -4.86 11.84 -0.01
CA MET A 367 -4.17 10.80 -0.77
C MET A 367 -4.97 9.49 -0.87
N GLN A 368 -5.82 9.18 0.08
CA GLN A 368 -6.76 8.05 -0.01
C GLN A 368 -7.84 8.29 -1.09
N LEU A 369 -8.28 9.53 -1.27
CA LEU A 369 -9.29 9.89 -2.26
C LEU A 369 -8.71 10.02 -3.68
N PHE A 370 -7.59 10.75 -3.82
CA PHE A 370 -7.00 11.07 -5.12
C PHE A 370 -5.93 10.07 -5.58
N GLY A 371 -5.30 9.35 -4.65
CA GLY A 371 -4.26 8.38 -4.95
C GLY A 371 -4.68 7.30 -5.95
N PRO A 372 -5.84 6.64 -5.79
CA PRO A 372 -6.29 5.63 -6.74
C PRO A 372 -6.46 6.18 -8.17
N LEU A 373 -6.92 7.44 -8.30
CA LEU A 373 -7.04 8.14 -9.59
C LEU A 373 -5.66 8.36 -10.24
N ALA A 374 -4.69 8.82 -9.44
CA ALA A 374 -3.33 9.04 -9.91
C ALA A 374 -2.71 7.73 -10.41
N THR A 375 -2.86 6.62 -9.67
CA THR A 375 -2.39 5.29 -10.07
C THR A 375 -3.09 4.78 -11.33
N GLN A 376 -4.42 4.94 -11.43
CA GLN A 376 -5.16 4.53 -12.62
C GLN A 376 -4.70 5.31 -13.86
N THR A 377 -4.45 6.60 -13.71
CA THR A 377 -3.94 7.46 -14.78
C THR A 377 -2.54 7.03 -15.20
N ALA A 378 -1.67 6.72 -14.23
CA ALA A 378 -0.33 6.20 -14.48
C ALA A 378 -0.35 4.92 -15.31
N ILE A 379 -1.15 3.94 -14.91
CA ILE A 379 -1.24 2.64 -15.60
C ILE A 379 -1.78 2.80 -17.03
N LYS A 380 -2.80 3.63 -17.21
CA LYS A 380 -3.31 3.95 -18.54
C LYS A 380 -2.26 4.63 -19.42
N GLY A 381 -1.49 5.56 -18.83
CA GLY A 381 -0.40 6.25 -19.50
C GLY A 381 0.79 5.35 -19.84
N PHE A 382 1.01 4.26 -19.07
CA PHE A 382 1.98 3.23 -19.45
C PHE A 382 1.58 2.46 -20.72
N GLY A 383 0.31 2.45 -21.09
CA GLY A 383 -0.22 1.63 -22.17
C GLY A 383 -0.35 0.14 -21.80
N GLU A 384 -0.26 -0.19 -20.51
CA GLU A 384 -0.22 -1.57 -19.99
C GLU A 384 -1.58 -2.01 -19.39
N ALA A 385 -2.62 -1.16 -19.50
CA ALA A 385 -3.98 -1.52 -19.14
C ALA A 385 -4.57 -2.45 -20.20
N THR A 386 -4.97 -3.66 -19.81
CA THR A 386 -5.70 -4.56 -20.67
C THR A 386 -7.18 -4.17 -20.64
N ARG A 387 -7.84 -4.01 -21.79
CA ARG A 387 -9.30 -3.92 -21.81
C ARG A 387 -9.84 -5.21 -21.22
N LEU A 388 -10.45 -5.14 -20.03
CA LEU A 388 -11.22 -6.28 -19.54
C LEU A 388 -12.29 -6.60 -20.60
N PRO A 389 -12.53 -7.89 -20.92
CA PRO A 389 -13.58 -8.28 -21.81
C PRO A 389 -14.87 -7.58 -21.38
N SER A 390 -15.55 -6.93 -22.32
CA SER A 390 -16.86 -6.35 -22.06
C SER A 390 -17.77 -7.49 -21.61
N LEU A 391 -18.60 -7.26 -20.58
CA LEU A 391 -19.62 -8.22 -20.14
C LEU A 391 -20.68 -8.50 -21.23
N ASP A 392 -20.54 -7.89 -22.39
CA ASP A 392 -21.35 -8.13 -23.56
C ASP A 392 -20.60 -9.08 -24.50
N PRO A 393 -20.94 -10.39 -24.51
CA PRO A 393 -20.29 -11.39 -25.35
C PRO A 393 -20.43 -11.09 -26.85
N ALA A 394 -21.27 -10.13 -27.25
CA ALA A 394 -21.48 -9.73 -28.64
C ALA A 394 -20.38 -8.77 -29.16
N VAL A 395 -19.62 -8.09 -28.30
CA VAL A 395 -18.60 -7.12 -28.69
C VAL A 395 -17.22 -7.76 -28.88
N ASP A 396 -16.96 -8.90 -28.24
CA ASP A 396 -15.65 -9.58 -28.25
C ASP A 396 -15.53 -10.69 -29.34
N GLN A 397 -16.52 -10.83 -30.21
CA GLN A 397 -16.36 -11.74 -31.34
C GLN A 397 -15.46 -11.11 -32.40
N PRO A 398 -14.32 -11.75 -32.78
CA PRO A 398 -13.49 -11.25 -33.86
C PRO A 398 -14.31 -11.15 -35.13
N ALA A 399 -14.14 -10.02 -35.82
CA ALA A 399 -14.90 -9.64 -37.03
C ALA A 399 -14.96 -10.72 -38.15
N ALA A 400 -14.16 -11.76 -38.05
CA ALA A 400 -14.13 -12.90 -38.99
C ALA A 400 -15.36 -13.83 -38.91
N LYS A 401 -16.23 -13.77 -37.91
CA LYS A 401 -17.44 -14.59 -37.80
C LYS A 401 -18.72 -13.89 -38.27
N ARG A 402 -18.66 -12.62 -38.68
CA ARG A 402 -19.82 -11.87 -39.16
C ARG A 402 -20.12 -12.09 -40.66
N SER A 403 -19.22 -12.72 -41.40
CA SER A 403 -19.37 -12.92 -42.85
C SER A 403 -19.90 -14.28 -43.31
N SER A 404 -20.18 -15.23 -42.41
CA SER A 404 -20.62 -16.58 -42.80
C SER A 404 -22.10 -16.89 -42.53
N CYS A 405 -22.92 -15.91 -42.16
CA CYS A 405 -24.35 -16.13 -41.90
C CYS A 405 -25.27 -15.39 -42.92
N GLY A 406 -24.82 -15.22 -44.15
CA GLY A 406 -25.53 -14.47 -45.18
C GLY A 406 -25.50 -15.06 -46.58
N ALA A 407 -25.30 -16.39 -46.73
CA ALA A 407 -25.37 -17.04 -48.02
C ALA A 407 -26.00 -18.41 -47.91
N ASP A 408 -27.31 -18.47 -47.68
CA ASP A 408 -28.17 -19.57 -48.04
C ASP A 408 -29.62 -19.12 -47.84
N ARG A 409 -30.18 -18.51 -48.91
CA ARG A 409 -31.60 -18.52 -49.31
C ARG A 409 -31.70 -18.13 -50.78
#